data_80648d58bce848cdbfd5271aba939545
#
_entry.id   80648d58bce848cdbfd5271aba939545
#
_cell.length_a   1.000
_cell.length_b   1.000
_cell.length_c   1.000
_cell.angle_alpha   90.00
_cell.angle_beta   90.00
_cell.angle_gamma   90.00
#
_symmetry.space_group_name_H-M   'P 1'
#
loop_
_entity.id
_entity.type
_entity.pdbx_description
1 polymer ?
#
loop_
_entity_poly.entity_id
_entity_poly.type
_entity_poly.pdbx_seq_one_letter_code
_entity_poly.pdbx_strand_id
1 'polypeptide(L)'
;MFKITKEKLNLTRDVGFSWEFTDPIWLIKVDQVSGQLGIELRSEQTMEHYFAVIDVHSCKVIKIKIPIETTDWWSTLLGIKGDQLIIGVYQNQRNPGPITLIRYDWKRDIILEEILNFQLSEISDTFIKGKALNEEGFENLEISLGVGKNIEKISLPTIFPSGTPAFDTVAKYLRRKNIEPKGEVAYLEIDHHILILYYKDNNDLFD
;
A
#
# COMPACT_ATOMS: atom_id res chain seq x y z
N MET A 1 -14.44 23.41 -6.73
CA MET A 1 -14.43 23.30 -8.20
C MET A 1 -12.97 23.11 -8.65
N PHE A 2 -12.52 21.85 -8.75
CA PHE A 2 -11.14 21.54 -9.13
C PHE A 2 -11.03 21.54 -10.65
N LYS A 3 -10.23 22.44 -11.21
CA LYS A 3 -9.86 22.41 -12.63
C LYS A 3 -8.82 21.29 -12.82
N ILE A 4 -9.24 20.18 -13.42
CA ILE A 4 -8.32 19.18 -13.94
C ILE A 4 -7.79 19.76 -15.26
N THR A 5 -6.56 20.27 -15.21
CA THR A 5 -5.80 20.60 -16.43
C THR A 5 -5.61 19.29 -17.21
N LYS A 6 -5.94 19.32 -18.51
CA LYS A 6 -5.68 18.23 -19.45
C LYS A 6 -4.17 18.07 -19.66
N GLU A 7 -3.45 17.50 -18.71
CA GLU A 7 -2.16 16.92 -19.01
C GLU A 7 -2.43 15.64 -19.82
N LYS A 8 -1.94 15.61 -21.05
CA LYS A 8 -2.00 14.43 -21.88
C LYS A 8 -1.16 13.34 -21.22
N LEU A 9 -1.82 12.39 -20.57
CA LEU A 9 -1.22 11.12 -20.15
C LEU A 9 -0.57 10.47 -21.38
N ASN A 10 0.74 10.54 -21.48
CA ASN A 10 1.47 10.01 -22.63
C ASN A 10 1.83 8.54 -22.36
N LEU A 11 0.82 7.67 -22.39
CA LEU A 11 0.93 6.22 -22.17
C LEU A 11 1.51 5.51 -23.42
N THR A 12 2.58 6.01 -23.99
CA THR A 12 3.22 5.42 -25.17
C THR A 12 4.27 4.37 -24.84
N ARG A 13 4.61 4.20 -23.54
CA ARG A 13 5.63 3.25 -23.09
C ARG A 13 5.09 1.83 -23.06
N ASP A 14 5.94 0.87 -23.39
CA ASP A 14 5.63 -0.54 -23.23
C ASP A 14 5.48 -0.88 -21.73
N VAL A 15 4.60 -1.86 -21.43
CA VAL A 15 4.49 -2.41 -20.07
C VAL A 15 5.78 -3.14 -19.76
N GLY A 16 6.60 -2.59 -18.89
CA GLY A 16 7.83 -3.21 -18.45
C GLY A 16 7.62 -4.35 -17.45
N PHE A 17 6.49 -4.31 -16.73
CA PHE A 17 6.18 -5.25 -15.67
C PHE A 17 4.68 -5.25 -15.40
N SER A 18 4.12 -6.44 -15.19
CA SER A 18 2.74 -6.60 -14.73
C SER A 18 2.67 -7.73 -13.70
N TRP A 19 1.86 -7.54 -12.67
CA TRP A 19 1.60 -8.55 -11.65
C TRP A 19 0.13 -8.57 -11.31
N GLU A 20 -0.41 -9.78 -11.13
CA GLU A 20 -1.81 -10.02 -10.77
C GLU A 20 -1.87 -10.60 -9.37
N PHE A 21 -2.65 -9.99 -8.49
CA PHE A 21 -2.97 -10.52 -7.18
C PHE A 21 -4.30 -11.27 -7.26
N THR A 22 -4.36 -12.43 -6.66
CA THR A 22 -5.60 -13.24 -6.57
C THR A 22 -6.61 -12.64 -5.60
N ASP A 23 -6.09 -11.93 -4.59
CA ASP A 23 -6.92 -11.35 -3.53
C ASP A 23 -7.05 -9.83 -3.69
N PRO A 24 -8.17 -9.26 -3.23
CA PRO A 24 -8.39 -7.82 -3.30
C PRO A 24 -7.28 -7.00 -2.62
N ILE A 25 -6.87 -5.94 -3.29
CA ILE A 25 -5.98 -4.94 -2.71
C ILE A 25 -6.82 -4.07 -1.78
N TRP A 26 -6.48 -4.09 -0.47
CA TRP A 26 -7.16 -3.31 0.55
C TRP A 26 -6.53 -1.94 0.76
N LEU A 27 -5.21 -1.89 0.79
CA LEU A 27 -4.45 -0.66 1.05
C LEU A 27 -3.11 -0.68 0.34
N ILE A 28 -2.66 0.51 -0.07
CA ILE A 28 -1.34 0.73 -0.67
C ILE A 28 -0.64 1.84 0.08
N LYS A 29 0.60 1.60 0.44
CA LYS A 29 1.54 2.60 0.98
C LYS A 29 2.75 2.69 0.08
N VAL A 30 3.29 3.90 -0.06
CA VAL A 30 4.38 4.19 -0.98
C VAL A 30 5.56 4.76 -0.23
N ASP A 31 6.74 4.19 -0.41
CA ASP A 31 8.01 4.84 -0.08
C ASP A 31 8.68 5.31 -1.38
N GLN A 32 8.51 6.58 -1.69
CA GLN A 32 9.07 7.18 -2.90
C GLN A 32 10.60 7.22 -2.90
N VAL A 33 11.22 7.25 -1.70
CA VAL A 33 12.69 7.30 -1.58
C VAL A 33 13.32 6.01 -2.06
N SER A 34 12.73 4.89 -1.66
CA SER A 34 13.22 3.56 -2.02
C SER A 34 12.57 3.01 -3.30
N GLY A 35 11.54 3.68 -3.84
CA GLY A 35 10.77 3.17 -4.97
C GLY A 35 9.99 1.90 -4.64
N GLN A 36 9.52 1.77 -3.40
CA GLN A 36 8.82 0.58 -2.93
C GLN A 36 7.36 0.87 -2.60
N LEU A 37 6.52 -0.12 -2.86
CA LEU A 37 5.12 -0.10 -2.47
C LEU A 37 4.85 -1.26 -1.51
N GLY A 38 4.26 -0.92 -0.37
CA GLY A 38 3.63 -1.90 0.51
C GLY A 38 2.17 -2.05 0.12
N ILE A 39 1.72 -3.27 -0.03
CA ILE A 39 0.35 -3.62 -0.41
C ILE A 39 -0.24 -4.51 0.66
N GLU A 40 -1.43 -4.16 1.12
CA GLU A 40 -2.25 -4.99 2.00
C GLU A 40 -3.28 -5.74 1.17
N LEU A 41 -3.36 -7.03 1.34
CA LEU A 41 -4.25 -7.94 0.61
C LEU A 41 -5.14 -8.70 1.59
N ARG A 42 -6.42 -8.81 1.28
CA ARG A 42 -7.40 -9.51 2.11
C ARG A 42 -8.29 -10.42 1.29
N SER A 43 -8.39 -11.67 1.69
CA SER A 43 -9.31 -12.63 1.11
C SER A 43 -10.53 -12.78 2.01
N GLU A 44 -11.68 -12.31 1.59
CA GLU A 44 -12.93 -12.47 2.32
C GLU A 44 -13.39 -13.94 2.34
N GLN A 45 -12.97 -14.72 1.34
CA GLN A 45 -13.36 -16.13 1.23
C GLN A 45 -12.61 -17.02 2.22
N THR A 46 -11.29 -16.78 2.37
CA THR A 46 -10.45 -17.59 3.25
C THR A 46 -10.19 -16.90 4.60
N MET A 47 -10.64 -15.65 4.76
CA MET A 47 -10.32 -14.79 5.91
C MET A 47 -8.81 -14.64 6.11
N GLU A 48 -8.04 -14.80 5.03
CA GLU A 48 -6.60 -14.58 5.05
C GLU A 48 -6.27 -13.11 4.83
N HIS A 49 -5.25 -12.67 5.52
CA HIS A 49 -4.68 -11.33 5.42
C HIS A 49 -3.17 -11.45 5.27
N TYR A 50 -2.61 -10.73 4.31
CA TYR A 50 -1.18 -10.74 4.06
C TYR A 50 -0.72 -9.46 3.39
N PHE A 51 0.59 -9.29 3.30
CA PHE A 51 1.21 -8.13 2.68
C PHE A 51 2.03 -8.54 1.47
N ALA A 52 2.25 -7.60 0.57
CA ALA A 52 3.21 -7.73 -0.51
C ALA A 52 4.05 -6.45 -0.61
N VAL A 53 5.27 -6.58 -1.07
CA VAL A 53 6.12 -5.46 -1.43
C VAL A 53 6.43 -5.53 -2.92
N ILE A 54 6.22 -4.41 -3.61
CA ILE A 54 6.66 -4.21 -4.99
C ILE A 54 7.86 -3.26 -4.95
N ASP A 55 8.98 -3.72 -5.47
CA ASP A 55 10.11 -2.87 -5.79
C ASP A 55 9.97 -2.42 -7.26
N VAL A 56 9.66 -1.14 -7.44
CA VAL A 56 9.38 -0.56 -8.77
C VAL A 56 10.63 -0.54 -9.63
N HIS A 57 11.82 -0.34 -9.05
CA HIS A 57 13.07 -0.25 -9.82
C HIS A 57 13.52 -1.62 -10.35
N SER A 58 13.38 -2.66 -9.55
CA SER A 58 13.73 -4.03 -9.96
C SER A 58 12.57 -4.78 -10.62
N CYS A 59 11.37 -4.20 -10.64
CA CYS A 59 10.14 -4.83 -11.10
C CYS A 59 9.90 -6.20 -10.43
N LYS A 60 10.11 -6.28 -9.11
CA LYS A 60 9.93 -7.49 -8.33
C LYS A 60 8.77 -7.34 -7.36
N VAL A 61 8.01 -8.42 -7.21
CA VAL A 61 6.98 -8.55 -6.19
C VAL A 61 7.42 -9.61 -5.20
N ILE A 62 7.34 -9.29 -3.93
CA ILE A 62 7.62 -10.19 -2.81
C ILE A 62 6.36 -10.29 -2.00
N LYS A 63 5.72 -11.46 -1.99
CA LYS A 63 4.59 -11.75 -1.11
C LYS A 63 5.12 -12.07 0.27
N ILE A 64 4.59 -11.38 1.26
CA ILE A 64 5.02 -11.50 2.64
C ILE A 64 3.86 -12.05 3.44
N LYS A 65 4.02 -13.24 3.95
CA LYS A 65 3.19 -13.76 5.03
C LYS A 65 3.99 -13.53 6.31
N ILE A 66 3.60 -12.51 7.06
CA ILE A 66 4.29 -12.19 8.29
C ILE A 66 4.07 -13.33 9.27
N PRO A 67 5.13 -13.93 9.84
CA PRO A 67 5.04 -15.05 10.76
C PRO A 67 4.61 -14.57 12.17
N ILE A 68 3.54 -13.79 12.24
CA ILE A 68 2.99 -13.31 13.49
C ILE A 68 1.68 -14.04 13.69
N GLU A 69 1.57 -14.81 14.75
CA GLU A 69 0.34 -15.52 15.12
C GLU A 69 -0.86 -14.56 15.30
N THR A 70 -0.59 -13.28 15.42
CA THR A 70 -1.56 -12.19 15.65
C THR A 70 -1.90 -11.37 14.42
N THR A 71 -1.31 -11.59 13.24
CA THR A 71 -1.75 -10.93 11.99
C THR A 71 -2.98 -11.62 11.45
N ASP A 72 -4.04 -11.50 12.21
CA ASP A 72 -5.36 -11.86 11.75
C ASP A 72 -5.99 -10.72 10.90
N TRP A 73 -7.24 -10.87 10.56
CA TRP A 73 -8.04 -9.88 9.84
C TRP A 73 -7.97 -8.43 10.38
N TRP A 74 -7.52 -8.25 11.64
CA TRP A 74 -7.49 -6.99 12.36
C TRP A 74 -6.14 -6.29 12.33
N SER A 75 -5.24 -6.70 11.50
CA SER A 75 -4.01 -5.95 11.20
C SER A 75 -4.17 -5.04 10.00
N THR A 76 -3.38 -3.98 9.93
CA THR A 76 -3.39 -3.03 8.81
C THR A 76 -1.99 -2.47 8.54
N LEU A 77 -1.72 -2.18 7.27
CA LEU A 77 -0.48 -1.57 6.83
C LEU A 77 -0.50 -0.06 7.12
N LEU A 78 0.27 0.38 8.09
CA LEU A 78 0.40 1.79 8.46
C LEU A 78 1.39 2.53 7.56
N GLY A 79 2.46 1.84 7.12
CA GLY A 79 3.50 2.44 6.28
C GLY A 79 4.50 1.43 5.75
N ILE A 80 5.34 1.92 4.85
CA ILE A 80 6.54 1.23 4.36
C ILE A 80 7.69 2.22 4.35
N LYS A 81 8.89 1.77 4.75
CA LYS A 81 10.12 2.54 4.71
C LYS A 81 11.30 1.65 4.41
N GLY A 82 11.85 1.76 3.21
CA GLY A 82 12.91 0.87 2.78
C GLY A 82 12.51 -0.59 3.01
N ASP A 83 13.35 -1.32 3.73
CA ASP A 83 13.13 -2.74 3.98
C ASP A 83 12.12 -3.04 5.12
N GLN A 84 11.42 -2.02 5.63
CA GLN A 84 10.53 -2.16 6.77
C GLN A 84 9.07 -1.93 6.39
N LEU A 85 8.21 -2.87 6.79
CA LEU A 85 6.77 -2.67 6.89
C LEU A 85 6.41 -2.23 8.31
N ILE A 86 5.49 -1.29 8.41
CA ILE A 86 4.97 -0.80 9.68
C ILE A 86 3.50 -1.19 9.75
N ILE A 87 3.17 -2.01 10.72
CA ILE A 87 1.88 -2.71 10.80
C ILE A 87 1.25 -2.40 12.15
N GLY A 88 -0.03 -2.09 12.13
CA GLY A 88 -0.85 -1.98 13.32
C GLY A 88 -1.73 -3.20 13.48
N VAL A 89 -1.71 -3.82 14.66
CA VAL A 89 -2.60 -4.93 15.02
C VAL A 89 -3.59 -4.45 16.06
N TYR A 90 -4.88 -4.45 15.73
CA TYR A 90 -5.94 -4.03 16.63
C TYR A 90 -6.20 -5.10 17.70
N GLN A 91 -6.07 -4.73 18.95
CA GLN A 91 -6.27 -5.64 20.08
C GLN A 91 -7.76 -5.94 20.35
N ASN A 92 -8.64 -5.03 19.94
CA ASN A 92 -10.07 -5.16 20.14
C ASN A 92 -10.86 -4.77 18.89
N GLN A 93 -11.66 -5.71 18.39
CA GLN A 93 -12.48 -5.56 17.19
C GLN A 93 -13.60 -4.52 17.34
N ARG A 94 -14.10 -4.30 18.55
CA ARG A 94 -15.23 -3.40 18.83
C ARG A 94 -14.82 -1.98 19.23
N ASN A 95 -13.58 -1.81 19.61
CA ASN A 95 -13.06 -0.52 20.03
C ASN A 95 -11.67 -0.36 19.39
N PRO A 96 -11.50 0.55 18.42
CA PRO A 96 -10.20 0.82 17.80
C PRO A 96 -9.26 1.59 18.75
N GLY A 97 -9.16 1.10 20.00
CA GLY A 97 -8.28 1.60 21.04
C GLY A 97 -6.80 1.40 20.71
N PRO A 98 -5.96 1.15 21.70
CA PRO A 98 -4.54 0.90 21.48
C PRO A 98 -4.31 -0.28 20.53
N ILE A 99 -3.30 -0.15 19.70
CA ILE A 99 -2.85 -1.21 18.77
C ILE A 99 -1.53 -1.79 19.27
N THR A 100 -1.16 -2.96 18.81
CA THR A 100 0.22 -3.39 18.79
C THR A 100 0.86 -2.86 17.50
N LEU A 101 1.89 -2.03 17.64
CA LEU A 101 2.64 -1.52 16.50
C LEU A 101 3.84 -2.39 16.23
N ILE A 102 3.97 -2.89 15.00
CA ILE A 102 5.03 -3.82 14.61
C ILE A 102 5.86 -3.19 13.51
N ARG A 103 7.19 -3.21 13.66
CA ARG A 103 8.16 -2.93 12.60
C ARG A 103 8.78 -4.24 12.14
N TYR A 104 8.55 -4.59 10.89
CA TYR A 104 8.97 -5.85 10.30
C TYR A 104 9.93 -5.62 9.14
N ASP A 105 11.13 -6.22 9.22
CA ASP A 105 12.10 -6.22 8.12
C ASP A 105 11.74 -7.37 7.16
N TRP A 106 11.16 -7.00 6.03
CA TRP A 106 10.66 -7.96 5.05
C TRP A 106 11.77 -8.65 4.24
N LYS A 107 13.00 -8.08 4.21
CA LYS A 107 14.14 -8.75 3.57
C LYS A 107 14.80 -9.79 4.45
N ARG A 108 14.87 -9.50 5.74
CA ARG A 108 15.48 -10.41 6.72
C ARG A 108 14.48 -11.38 7.33
N ASP A 109 13.18 -11.15 7.13
CA ASP A 109 12.07 -11.94 7.70
C ASP A 109 12.08 -11.93 9.23
N ILE A 110 12.26 -10.74 9.82
CA ILE A 110 12.32 -10.56 11.28
C ILE A 110 11.48 -9.37 11.76
N ILE A 111 10.94 -9.51 12.96
CA ILE A 111 10.38 -8.39 13.70
C ILE A 111 11.54 -7.59 14.31
N LEU A 112 11.64 -6.32 13.94
CA LEU A 112 12.63 -5.40 14.49
C LEU A 112 12.18 -4.82 15.82
N GLU A 113 10.89 -4.55 15.94
CA GLU A 113 10.31 -3.89 17.10
C GLU A 113 8.81 -4.20 17.20
N GLU A 114 8.36 -4.40 18.43
CA GLU A 114 6.96 -4.57 18.77
C GLU A 114 6.62 -3.65 19.94
N ILE A 115 5.67 -2.74 19.74
CA ILE A 115 5.24 -1.77 20.75
C ILE A 115 3.79 -2.08 21.11
N LEU A 116 3.58 -2.59 22.31
CA LEU A 116 2.27 -2.92 22.83
C LEU A 116 1.53 -1.66 23.30
N ASN A 117 0.20 -1.70 23.24
CA ASN A 117 -0.67 -0.63 23.73
C ASN A 117 -0.34 0.76 23.14
N PHE A 118 0.07 0.79 21.87
CA PHE A 118 0.35 2.03 21.17
C PHE A 118 -0.95 2.75 20.81
N GLN A 119 -1.11 3.96 21.34
CA GLN A 119 -2.22 4.84 21.03
C GLN A 119 -1.85 5.70 19.80
N LEU A 120 -2.30 5.27 18.64
CA LEU A 120 -2.09 5.99 17.39
C LEU A 120 -2.82 7.33 17.41
N SER A 121 -2.11 8.43 17.14
CA SER A 121 -2.70 9.78 17.06
C SER A 121 -2.69 10.35 15.66
N GLU A 122 -1.66 10.06 14.87
CA GLU A 122 -1.51 10.62 13.54
C GLU A 122 -0.71 9.68 12.63
N ILE A 123 -1.12 9.57 11.37
CA ILE A 123 -0.36 8.91 10.32
C ILE A 123 -0.20 9.91 9.18
N SER A 124 1.02 10.12 8.76
CA SER A 124 1.34 10.86 7.54
C SER A 124 2.26 10.03 6.65
N ASP A 125 2.56 10.54 5.48
CA ASP A 125 3.51 9.88 4.57
C ASP A 125 4.96 9.90 5.08
N THR A 126 5.23 10.72 6.09
CA THR A 126 6.59 10.93 6.61
C THR A 126 6.80 10.43 8.03
N PHE A 127 5.73 10.24 8.78
CA PHE A 127 5.81 9.80 10.17
C PHE A 127 4.53 9.12 10.65
N ILE A 128 4.68 8.35 11.71
CA ILE A 128 3.59 7.82 12.55
C ILE A 128 3.81 8.36 13.95
N LYS A 129 2.79 9.02 14.51
CA LYS A 129 2.82 9.55 15.87
C LYS A 129 1.81 8.85 16.76
N GLY A 130 2.16 8.73 18.01
CA GLY A 130 1.28 8.17 19.03
C GLY A 130 1.89 8.22 20.41
N LYS A 131 1.30 7.46 21.31
CA LYS A 131 1.77 7.30 22.67
C LYS A 131 1.98 5.82 22.96
N ALA A 132 3.15 5.47 23.40
CA ALA A 132 3.45 4.14 23.93
C ALA A 132 3.25 4.13 25.44
N LEU A 133 2.67 3.05 25.96
CA LEU A 133 2.59 2.83 27.41
C LEU A 133 3.85 2.10 27.85
N ASN A 134 4.61 2.72 28.75
CA ASN A 134 5.74 2.11 29.45
C ASN A 134 5.48 2.05 30.95
N GLU A 135 6.47 1.60 31.73
CA GLU A 135 6.36 1.48 33.19
C GLU A 135 6.15 2.83 33.92
N GLU A 136 6.58 3.92 33.30
CA GLU A 136 6.47 5.29 33.85
C GLU A 136 5.18 6.00 33.39
N GLY A 137 4.42 5.41 32.45
CA GLY A 137 3.20 5.97 31.90
C GLY A 137 3.22 6.07 30.38
N PHE A 138 2.51 7.07 29.84
CA PHE A 138 2.47 7.29 28.39
C PHE A 138 3.61 8.19 27.91
N GLU A 139 4.41 7.68 27.00
CA GLU A 139 5.47 8.41 26.31
C GLU A 139 5.05 8.74 24.87
N ASN A 140 5.32 9.98 24.42
CA ASN A 140 5.11 10.35 23.03
C ASN A 140 6.16 9.70 22.15
N LEU A 141 5.72 9.01 21.13
CA LEU A 141 6.56 8.34 20.16
C LEU A 141 6.28 8.87 18.74
N GLU A 142 7.34 9.19 18.02
CA GLU A 142 7.28 9.51 16.60
C GLU A 142 8.20 8.57 15.82
N ILE A 143 7.62 7.80 14.90
CA ILE A 143 8.36 6.92 14.02
C ILE A 143 8.47 7.60 12.67
N SER A 144 9.67 7.98 12.28
CA SER A 144 9.93 8.56 10.98
C SER A 144 9.81 7.50 9.89
N LEU A 145 8.97 7.74 8.88
CA LEU A 145 8.87 6.93 7.68
C LEU A 145 9.88 7.34 6.60
N GLY A 146 10.65 8.39 6.91
CA GLY A 146 11.78 8.87 6.12
C GLY A 146 11.39 9.54 4.83
N VAL A 147 11.58 10.87 4.82
CA VAL A 147 11.67 11.62 3.57
C VAL A 147 13.12 12.02 3.42
N GLY A 148 13.74 11.67 2.30
CA GLY A 148 14.98 12.30 1.87
C GLY A 148 14.76 13.83 1.79
N LYS A 149 15.74 14.62 2.15
CA LYS A 149 15.65 16.08 2.31
C LYS A 149 15.16 16.87 1.08
N ASN A 150 14.76 16.23 -0.03
CA ASN A 150 14.41 16.87 -1.29
C ASN A 150 13.28 16.19 -2.06
N ILE A 151 12.24 15.67 -1.40
CA ILE A 151 11.10 15.15 -2.16
C ILE A 151 10.06 16.24 -2.29
N GLU A 152 10.06 16.87 -3.45
CA GLU A 152 8.95 17.64 -3.94
C GLU A 152 7.75 16.70 -4.08
N LYS A 153 6.77 16.87 -3.17
CA LYS A 153 5.42 16.32 -3.25
C LYS A 153 5.31 14.79 -3.41
N ILE A 154 5.08 14.11 -2.32
CA ILE A 154 4.66 12.71 -2.32
C ILE A 154 3.39 12.57 -3.18
N SER A 155 3.50 11.87 -4.29
CA SER A 155 2.35 11.58 -5.14
C SER A 155 1.69 10.30 -4.63
N LEU A 156 0.55 10.44 -3.97
CA LEU A 156 -0.30 9.29 -3.67
C LEU A 156 -0.92 8.75 -4.97
N PRO A 157 -1.25 7.46 -5.04
CA PRO A 157 -1.99 6.93 -6.17
C PRO A 157 -3.27 7.74 -6.40
N THR A 158 -3.45 8.25 -7.60
CA THR A 158 -4.69 8.92 -7.98
C THR A 158 -5.69 7.88 -8.45
N ILE A 159 -6.84 7.82 -7.79
CA ILE A 159 -7.92 6.90 -8.16
C ILE A 159 -8.78 7.55 -9.24
N PHE A 160 -8.98 6.85 -10.33
CA PHE A 160 -9.86 7.23 -11.42
C PHE A 160 -11.11 6.32 -11.42
N PRO A 161 -12.26 6.80 -10.91
CA PRO A 161 -13.49 6.05 -10.96
C PRO A 161 -13.94 5.75 -12.39
N SER A 162 -14.59 4.60 -12.60
CA SER A 162 -15.21 4.24 -13.87
C SER A 162 -16.14 5.35 -14.38
N GLY A 163 -16.12 5.60 -15.69
CA GLY A 163 -16.90 6.66 -16.33
C GLY A 163 -16.27 8.05 -16.27
N THR A 164 -15.07 8.21 -15.73
CA THR A 164 -14.33 9.47 -15.80
C THR A 164 -13.43 9.51 -17.06
N PRO A 165 -13.17 10.69 -17.67
CA PRO A 165 -12.27 10.81 -18.82
C PRO A 165 -10.85 10.29 -18.56
N ALA A 166 -10.37 10.38 -17.30
CA ALA A 166 -9.07 9.86 -16.90
C ALA A 166 -9.10 8.32 -16.89
N PHE A 167 -10.14 7.71 -16.31
CA PHE A 167 -10.37 6.27 -16.40
C PHE A 167 -10.39 5.78 -17.84
N ASP A 168 -11.17 6.43 -18.70
CA ASP A 168 -11.30 6.03 -20.13
C ASP A 168 -9.95 6.07 -20.84
N THR A 169 -9.10 7.02 -20.52
CA THR A 169 -7.76 7.12 -21.08
C THR A 169 -6.89 5.93 -20.67
N VAL A 170 -6.88 5.60 -19.38
CA VAL A 170 -6.12 4.46 -18.84
C VAL A 170 -6.71 3.13 -19.32
N ALA A 171 -8.05 2.99 -19.29
CA ALA A 171 -8.74 1.80 -19.77
C ALA A 171 -8.45 1.52 -21.25
N LYS A 172 -8.44 2.56 -22.09
CA LYS A 172 -8.07 2.42 -23.51
C LYS A 172 -6.64 1.92 -23.69
N TYR A 173 -5.71 2.33 -22.83
CA TYR A 173 -4.35 1.80 -22.83
C TYR A 173 -4.32 0.33 -22.43
N LEU A 174 -5.00 -0.04 -21.35
CA LEU A 174 -5.08 -1.43 -20.85
C LEU A 174 -5.74 -2.36 -21.87
N ARG A 175 -6.84 -1.94 -22.52
CA ARG A 175 -7.51 -2.71 -23.58
C ARG A 175 -6.61 -3.02 -24.78
N ARG A 176 -5.68 -2.14 -25.14
CA ARG A 176 -4.66 -2.43 -26.16
C ARG A 176 -3.69 -3.54 -25.76
N LYS A 177 -3.62 -3.86 -24.48
CA LYS A 177 -2.85 -4.95 -23.91
C LYS A 177 -3.72 -6.17 -23.56
N ASN A 178 -4.97 -6.21 -24.08
CA ASN A 178 -5.97 -7.24 -23.79
C ASN A 178 -6.39 -7.32 -22.31
N ILE A 179 -6.36 -6.18 -21.62
CA ILE A 179 -6.76 -6.06 -20.24
C ILE A 179 -8.02 -5.20 -20.18
N GLU A 180 -9.12 -5.75 -19.65
CA GLU A 180 -10.37 -5.02 -19.39
C GLU A 180 -10.44 -4.67 -17.91
N PRO A 181 -10.20 -3.40 -17.52
CA PRO A 181 -10.29 -2.98 -16.13
C PRO A 181 -11.74 -2.87 -15.69
N LYS A 182 -12.03 -3.28 -14.45
CA LYS A 182 -13.34 -3.11 -13.81
C LYS A 182 -13.28 -2.13 -12.65
N GLY A 183 -14.40 -1.41 -12.48
CA GLY A 183 -14.57 -0.49 -11.37
C GLY A 183 -13.71 0.76 -11.53
N GLU A 184 -12.66 0.86 -10.76
CA GLU A 184 -11.74 1.99 -10.74
C GLU A 184 -10.32 1.55 -11.08
N VAL A 185 -9.48 2.50 -11.47
CA VAL A 185 -8.04 2.27 -11.64
C VAL A 185 -7.27 3.26 -10.78
N ALA A 186 -6.20 2.80 -10.14
CA ALA A 186 -5.28 3.66 -9.44
C ALA A 186 -4.03 3.89 -10.31
N TYR A 187 -3.59 5.13 -10.38
CA TYR A 187 -2.47 5.59 -11.19
C TYR A 187 -1.45 6.29 -10.31
N LEU A 188 -0.20 5.92 -10.46
CA LEU A 188 0.92 6.52 -9.72
C LEU A 188 2.13 6.65 -10.64
N GLU A 189 2.78 7.82 -10.59
CA GLU A 189 4.09 8.04 -11.19
C GLU A 189 5.16 8.07 -10.10
N ILE A 190 6.19 7.22 -10.28
CA ILE A 190 7.39 7.20 -9.44
C ILE A 190 8.59 7.33 -10.37
N ASP A 191 9.30 8.43 -10.27
CA ASP A 191 10.43 8.76 -11.17
C ASP A 191 10.03 8.66 -12.65
N HIS A 192 10.53 7.63 -13.33
CA HIS A 192 10.25 7.37 -14.74
C HIS A 192 9.30 6.18 -14.96
N HIS A 193 8.74 5.64 -13.87
CA HIS A 193 7.85 4.49 -13.90
C HIS A 193 6.41 4.95 -13.72
N ILE A 194 5.51 4.32 -14.48
CA ILE A 194 4.07 4.47 -14.32
C ILE A 194 3.54 3.15 -13.77
N LEU A 195 2.89 3.23 -12.63
CA LEU A 195 2.19 2.11 -12.02
C LEU A 195 0.68 2.29 -12.24
N ILE A 196 0.05 1.27 -12.77
CA ILE A 196 -1.40 1.21 -12.92
C ILE A 196 -1.88 -0.03 -12.17
N LEU A 197 -2.80 0.20 -11.21
CA LEU A 197 -3.45 -0.86 -10.46
C LEU A 197 -4.91 -0.90 -10.87
N TYR A 198 -5.42 -2.08 -11.14
CA TYR A 198 -6.78 -2.28 -11.64
C TYR A 198 -7.32 -3.64 -11.19
N TYR A 199 -8.63 -3.76 -11.14
CA TYR A 199 -9.32 -5.02 -10.96
C TYR A 199 -9.67 -5.63 -12.32
N LYS A 200 -9.50 -6.93 -12.43
CA LYS A 200 -9.89 -7.74 -13.59
C LYS A 200 -11.01 -8.70 -13.19
N ASP A 201 -11.92 -9.01 -14.10
CA ASP A 201 -12.90 -10.07 -13.86
C ASP A 201 -12.24 -11.43 -13.79
N ASN A 202 -12.49 -12.15 -12.72
CA ASN A 202 -12.10 -13.55 -12.57
C ASN A 202 -13.13 -14.51 -13.15
N ASN A 203 -14.04 -14.06 -14.04
CA ASN A 203 -15.06 -14.92 -14.62
C ASN A 203 -14.50 -15.99 -15.58
N ASP A 204 -13.19 -15.94 -15.90
CA ASP A 204 -12.53 -16.94 -16.77
C ASP A 204 -11.95 -18.12 -16.00
N LEU A 205 -12.22 -18.26 -14.69
CA LEU A 205 -11.72 -19.39 -13.87
C LEU A 205 -12.72 -20.53 -13.69
N PHE A 206 -13.86 -20.50 -14.40
CA PHE A 206 -14.92 -21.53 -14.31
C PHE A 206 -15.35 -22.11 -15.65
N ASP A 207 -14.46 -22.15 -16.65
CA ASP A 207 -14.64 -22.94 -17.86
C ASP A 207 -13.70 -24.16 -17.86
#